data_5c04c5c4f82c7dae586b5ccadc9d8132
#
_entry.id   5c04c5c4f82c7dae586b5ccadc9d8132
#
_cell.length_a   1.000
_cell.length_b   1.000
_cell.length_c   1.000
_cell.angle_alpha   90.00
_cell.angle_beta   90.00
_cell.angle_gamma   90.00
#
_symmetry.space_group_name_H-M   'P 1'
#
loop_
_entity.id
_entity.type
_entity.pdbx_description
1 polymer ?
#
loop_
_entity_poly.entity_id
_entity_poly.type
_entity_poly.pdbx_seq_one_letter_code
_entity_poly.pdbx_strand_id
1 'polypeptide(L)'
;MIRSPGGAGRARLALVSLAAASACVRGTPRIEGAPAAPPSQTTTWTPTPSVVAAARQDVGKHAPVDTIKQYTLAEAIDIALRNSPFTRQSWVQARAAADVYGSNQGRWYPTIVAGVAVNRSLALSSPNRPAGERTQYGPSGSLTYTVLDFGGRTGSIDVARQTAIAADLTHNATVQNTILLVESAAFTYLSTRAQRDAQKSSLDLATAALDAANERNHVGLATIADVLQARTARSQAELQLQTLEGILQVTKGSLAVSMGLAANTAFDVPAVTLSDSVHFITESVDSLIDVAVRTRPELASARAQAAAANSQIQVAKSGYLPALSFVGTGANNASNVSNFSGNTYSLNLGVSVPVFSGFSNHYDVAAANEQYQAAQARTELTRQQIIQQVFTAYYSLRTATDRVRTSRELLASAIQSEEVARGRYKEGVGSIVDLLVAQSALANARSQDVDSRWQWRGALAQLAHDVGVLNARGDTSFGPFTPAPDIRPKQ
;
A
#
# COMPACT_ATOMS: atom_id res chain seq x y z
N MET A 1 47.26 -69.91 9.47
CA MET A 1 46.31 -69.88 8.30
C MET A 1 44.90 -69.89 8.78
N ILE A 2 44.21 -68.69 8.77
CA ILE A 2 42.78 -68.62 8.62
C ILE A 2 42.52 -67.18 8.06
N ARG A 3 41.98 -67.13 6.86
CA ARG A 3 41.59 -65.92 6.13
C ARG A 3 40.30 -65.37 6.70
N SER A 4 40.25 -64.06 6.91
CA SER A 4 38.96 -63.31 7.16
C SER A 4 38.37 -62.94 5.79
N PRO A 5 37.09 -63.16 5.56
CA PRO A 5 36.40 -62.61 4.42
C PRO A 5 35.53 -61.37 4.84
N GLY A 6 35.62 -60.33 4.04
CA GLY A 6 34.39 -59.55 3.85
C GLY A 6 34.37 -58.09 4.24
N GLY A 7 35.37 -57.27 3.81
CA GLY A 7 35.24 -55.81 3.81
C GLY A 7 34.44 -55.22 2.63
N ALA A 8 34.16 -56.00 1.59
CA ALA A 8 33.55 -55.52 0.35
C ALA A 8 31.99 -55.50 0.37
N GLY A 9 31.37 -56.22 1.29
CA GLY A 9 29.91 -56.31 1.35
C GLY A 9 29.24 -55.11 2.03
N ARG A 10 29.90 -54.50 3.02
CA ARG A 10 29.34 -53.34 3.76
C ARG A 10 29.40 -52.04 2.98
N ALA A 11 30.41 -51.84 2.13
CA ALA A 11 30.50 -50.67 1.26
C ALA A 11 29.47 -50.71 0.13
N ARG A 12 29.09 -51.87 -0.37
CA ARG A 12 28.05 -52.02 -1.41
C ARG A 12 26.62 -51.81 -0.88
N LEU A 13 26.35 -52.19 0.37
CA LEU A 13 25.05 -51.90 0.99
C LEU A 13 24.84 -50.40 1.30
N ALA A 14 25.90 -49.68 1.68
CA ALA A 14 25.82 -48.23 1.92
C ALA A 14 25.64 -47.42 0.62
N LEU A 15 26.24 -47.88 -0.49
CA LEU A 15 26.06 -47.23 -1.79
C LEU A 15 24.69 -47.53 -2.41
N VAL A 16 24.11 -48.69 -2.19
CA VAL A 16 22.75 -49.03 -2.65
C VAL A 16 21.69 -48.28 -1.85
N SER A 17 21.87 -48.05 -0.53
CA SER A 17 20.94 -47.22 0.27
C SER A 17 21.02 -45.73 -0.08
N LEU A 18 22.16 -45.16 -0.48
CA LEU A 18 22.26 -43.79 -0.97
C LEU A 18 21.61 -43.62 -2.38
N ALA A 19 21.77 -44.63 -3.26
CA ALA A 19 21.13 -44.61 -4.58
C ALA A 19 19.59 -44.80 -4.52
N ALA A 20 19.08 -45.53 -3.51
CA ALA A 20 17.64 -45.68 -3.29
C ALA A 20 17.01 -44.39 -2.72
N ALA A 21 17.71 -43.61 -1.90
CA ALA A 21 17.25 -42.31 -1.39
C ALA A 21 17.17 -41.23 -2.49
N SER A 22 18.03 -41.31 -3.52
CA SER A 22 17.99 -40.38 -4.65
C SER A 22 16.95 -40.71 -5.73
N ALA A 23 16.40 -41.91 -5.73
CA ALA A 23 15.37 -42.34 -6.68
C ALA A 23 13.91 -41.91 -6.29
N CYS A 24 13.70 -41.47 -5.06
CA CYS A 24 12.35 -41.09 -4.57
C CYS A 24 11.97 -39.62 -4.78
N VAL A 25 12.84 -38.79 -5.39
CA VAL A 25 12.55 -37.37 -5.60
C VAL A 25 12.42 -37.05 -7.10
N ARG A 26 11.49 -37.69 -7.80
CA ARG A 26 11.09 -37.34 -9.18
C ARG A 26 9.59 -37.09 -9.35
N GLY A 27 8.89 -36.79 -8.30
CA GLY A 27 7.50 -36.33 -8.39
C GLY A 27 7.39 -34.87 -8.03
N THR A 28 6.55 -34.11 -8.74
CA THR A 28 6.15 -32.76 -8.29
C THR A 28 5.65 -32.85 -6.84
N PRO A 29 6.11 -31.96 -5.93
CA PRO A 29 5.59 -31.91 -4.57
C PRO A 29 4.05 -31.88 -4.56
N ARG A 30 3.44 -32.51 -3.58
CA ARG A 30 1.99 -32.54 -3.43
C ARG A 30 1.56 -31.78 -2.17
N ILE A 31 0.49 -31.02 -2.30
CA ILE A 31 -0.18 -30.33 -1.19
C ILE A 31 -1.54 -31.03 -1.02
N GLU A 32 -1.73 -31.69 0.13
CA GLU A 32 -2.96 -32.43 0.44
C GLU A 32 -3.41 -33.40 -0.68
N GLY A 33 -2.46 -34.08 -1.32
CA GLY A 33 -2.74 -35.05 -2.38
C GLY A 33 -2.81 -34.49 -3.80
N ALA A 34 -2.91 -33.19 -3.98
CA ALA A 34 -2.86 -32.54 -5.28
C ALA A 34 -1.44 -32.11 -5.67
N PRO A 35 -1.08 -32.01 -6.98
CA PRO A 35 0.20 -31.46 -7.39
C PRO A 35 0.37 -30.04 -6.88
N ALA A 36 1.55 -29.68 -6.36
CA ALA A 36 1.84 -28.35 -5.84
C ALA A 36 2.00 -27.28 -6.95
N ALA A 37 2.07 -27.70 -8.22
CA ALA A 37 2.17 -26.82 -9.36
C ALA A 37 1.23 -27.30 -10.49
N PRO A 38 0.84 -26.41 -11.44
CA PRO A 38 0.09 -26.81 -12.63
C PRO A 38 0.83 -27.90 -13.43
N PRO A 39 0.15 -28.85 -14.05
CA PRO A 39 0.79 -29.93 -14.81
C PRO A 39 1.47 -29.44 -16.10
N SER A 40 1.07 -28.27 -16.63
CA SER A 40 1.69 -27.64 -17.80
C SER A 40 1.49 -26.13 -17.78
N GLN A 41 2.23 -25.39 -18.60
CA GLN A 41 2.09 -23.92 -18.74
C GLN A 41 0.72 -23.46 -19.31
N THR A 42 -0.05 -24.37 -19.88
CA THR A 42 -1.35 -24.09 -20.49
C THR A 42 -2.53 -24.51 -19.62
N THR A 43 -2.27 -25.15 -18.46
CA THR A 43 -3.32 -25.61 -17.56
C THR A 43 -3.31 -24.81 -16.26
N THR A 44 -4.50 -24.44 -15.78
CA THR A 44 -4.68 -23.79 -14.49
C THR A 44 -4.47 -24.78 -13.35
N TRP A 45 -3.87 -24.32 -12.28
CA TRP A 45 -3.78 -25.13 -11.05
C TRP A 45 -5.18 -25.22 -10.39
N THR A 46 -5.58 -26.43 -10.01
CA THR A 46 -6.83 -26.67 -9.32
C THR A 46 -6.56 -26.89 -7.83
N PRO A 47 -6.98 -25.98 -6.95
CA PRO A 47 -6.77 -26.14 -5.50
C PRO A 47 -7.62 -27.29 -4.95
N THR A 48 -7.16 -27.90 -3.86
CA THR A 48 -7.95 -28.89 -3.13
C THR A 48 -9.17 -28.26 -2.46
N PRO A 49 -10.25 -29.02 -2.19
CA PRO A 49 -11.45 -28.48 -1.50
C PRO A 49 -11.16 -27.80 -0.17
N SER A 50 -10.16 -28.27 0.59
CA SER A 50 -9.70 -27.67 1.84
C SER A 50 -9.08 -26.27 1.64
N VAL A 51 -8.25 -26.10 0.61
CA VAL A 51 -7.67 -24.79 0.25
C VAL A 51 -8.77 -23.82 -0.18
N VAL A 52 -9.75 -24.31 -0.98
CA VAL A 52 -10.91 -23.50 -1.41
C VAL A 52 -11.79 -23.13 -0.21
N ALA A 53 -12.01 -24.05 0.72
CA ALA A 53 -12.79 -23.81 1.93
C ALA A 53 -12.11 -22.77 2.84
N ALA A 54 -10.78 -22.88 3.04
CA ALA A 54 -10.00 -21.91 3.80
C ALA A 54 -10.05 -20.51 3.16
N ALA A 55 -9.91 -20.42 1.83
CA ALA A 55 -10.00 -19.14 1.10
C ALA A 55 -11.41 -18.49 1.19
N ARG A 56 -12.48 -19.31 1.31
CA ARG A 56 -13.85 -18.79 1.49
C ARG A 56 -14.13 -18.30 2.89
N GLN A 57 -13.46 -18.83 3.91
CA GLN A 57 -13.62 -18.39 5.31
C GLN A 57 -12.98 -17.01 5.56
N ASP A 58 -12.08 -16.59 4.71
CA ASP A 58 -11.30 -15.34 4.86
C ASP A 58 -11.90 -14.15 4.09
N VAL A 59 -13.16 -14.22 3.71
CA VAL A 59 -13.89 -13.05 3.19
C VAL A 59 -14.03 -12.05 4.36
N GLY A 60 -13.20 -11.01 4.32
CA GLY A 60 -13.01 -10.06 5.40
C GLY A 60 -14.33 -9.56 6.00
N LYS A 61 -14.41 -9.57 7.32
CA LYS A 61 -15.52 -8.94 8.06
C LYS A 61 -15.38 -7.44 7.89
N HIS A 62 -16.10 -6.89 6.93
CA HIS A 62 -16.22 -5.44 6.79
C HIS A 62 -17.04 -4.88 7.97
N ALA A 63 -16.68 -3.68 8.44
CA ALA A 63 -17.53 -2.98 9.40
C ALA A 63 -18.93 -2.80 8.77
N PRO A 64 -20.01 -3.06 9.51
CA PRO A 64 -21.35 -2.95 8.97
C PRO A 64 -21.61 -1.51 8.51
N VAL A 65 -22.07 -1.37 7.27
CA VAL A 65 -22.48 -0.09 6.68
C VAL A 65 -24.00 -0.06 6.69
N ASP A 66 -24.57 1.02 7.23
CA ASP A 66 -26.01 1.24 7.18
C ASP A 66 -26.41 1.62 5.74
N THR A 67 -27.18 0.77 5.08
CA THR A 67 -27.58 0.92 3.68
C THR A 67 -28.62 2.03 3.46
N ILE A 68 -29.22 2.54 4.52
CA ILE A 68 -30.29 3.59 4.48
C ILE A 68 -29.67 4.98 4.68
N LYS A 69 -28.50 5.07 5.32
CA LYS A 69 -27.86 6.33 5.65
C LYS A 69 -27.13 6.93 4.44
N GLN A 70 -27.28 8.24 4.26
CA GLN A 70 -26.40 9.01 3.38
C GLN A 70 -25.11 9.36 4.12
N TYR A 71 -23.96 9.05 3.52
CA TYR A 71 -22.65 9.25 4.11
C TYR A 71 -22.01 10.54 3.59
N THR A 72 -21.63 11.43 4.48
CA THR A 72 -20.78 12.57 4.15
C THR A 72 -19.40 12.12 3.68
N LEU A 73 -18.65 12.98 2.99
CA LEU A 73 -17.29 12.68 2.54
C LEU A 73 -16.38 12.29 3.72
N ALA A 74 -16.48 12.99 4.85
CA ALA A 74 -15.70 12.69 6.05
C ALA A 74 -16.05 11.31 6.64
N GLU A 75 -17.32 10.93 6.66
CA GLU A 75 -17.74 9.59 7.09
C GLU A 75 -17.28 8.50 6.11
N ALA A 76 -17.29 8.77 4.80
CA ALA A 76 -16.76 7.85 3.78
C ALA A 76 -15.26 7.63 3.97
N ILE A 77 -14.50 8.67 4.28
CA ILE A 77 -13.06 8.58 4.61
C ILE A 77 -12.87 7.75 5.89
N ASP A 78 -13.65 7.99 6.95
CA ASP A 78 -13.53 7.21 8.20
C ASP A 78 -13.83 5.72 7.98
N ILE A 79 -14.85 5.39 7.19
CA ILE A 79 -15.17 4.01 6.81
C ILE A 79 -13.99 3.39 6.03
N ALA A 80 -13.43 4.14 5.07
CA ALA A 80 -12.30 3.67 4.29
C ALA A 80 -11.07 3.37 5.17
N LEU A 81 -10.72 4.27 6.07
CA LEU A 81 -9.56 4.08 6.96
C LEU A 81 -9.70 2.86 7.86
N ARG A 82 -10.92 2.50 8.25
CA ARG A 82 -11.20 1.30 9.07
C ARG A 82 -11.27 0.01 8.26
N ASN A 83 -11.75 0.06 7.02
CA ASN A 83 -12.03 -1.12 6.21
C ASN A 83 -10.96 -1.40 5.14
N SER A 84 -10.14 -0.41 4.75
CA SER A 84 -9.18 -0.57 3.67
C SER A 84 -8.12 -1.62 4.01
N PRO A 85 -7.91 -2.61 3.13
CA PRO A 85 -6.82 -3.56 3.26
C PRO A 85 -5.44 -2.88 3.24
N PHE A 86 -5.27 -1.76 2.53
CA PHE A 86 -4.01 -1.03 2.43
C PHE A 86 -3.60 -0.41 3.76
N THR A 87 -4.52 0.28 4.45
CA THR A 87 -4.25 0.85 5.78
C THR A 87 -4.00 -0.23 6.81
N ARG A 88 -4.77 -1.33 6.78
CA ARG A 88 -4.56 -2.48 7.65
C ARG A 88 -3.19 -3.13 7.41
N GLN A 89 -2.82 -3.36 6.15
CA GLN A 89 -1.53 -3.94 5.79
C GLN A 89 -0.37 -3.09 6.29
N SER A 90 -0.37 -1.78 6.00
CA SER A 90 0.70 -0.87 6.42
C SER A 90 0.80 -0.75 7.94
N TRP A 91 -0.33 -0.73 8.65
CA TRP A 91 -0.37 -0.74 10.10
C TRP A 91 0.23 -2.01 10.72
N VAL A 92 -0.13 -3.19 10.18
CA VAL A 92 0.43 -4.47 10.68
C VAL A 92 1.93 -4.55 10.37
N GLN A 93 2.39 -4.03 9.21
CA GLN A 93 3.81 -3.94 8.88
C GLN A 93 4.56 -3.02 9.84
N ALA A 94 3.99 -1.88 10.20
CA ALA A 94 4.58 -0.96 11.18
C ALA A 94 4.69 -1.63 12.56
N ARG A 95 3.66 -2.35 13.01
CA ARG A 95 3.72 -3.15 14.25
C ARG A 95 4.76 -4.25 14.20
N ALA A 96 4.84 -4.98 13.10
CA ALA A 96 5.87 -6.02 12.93
C ALA A 96 7.29 -5.42 13.01
N ALA A 97 7.51 -4.24 12.42
CA ALA A 97 8.79 -3.53 12.53
C ALA A 97 9.08 -3.08 13.98
N ALA A 98 8.06 -2.63 14.73
CA ALA A 98 8.18 -2.31 16.14
C ALA A 98 8.50 -3.56 17.00
N ASP A 99 7.89 -4.70 16.69
CA ASP A 99 8.18 -5.98 17.37
C ASP A 99 9.62 -6.45 17.07
N VAL A 100 10.11 -6.27 15.84
CA VAL A 100 11.52 -6.53 15.47
C VAL A 100 12.47 -5.59 16.24
N TYR A 101 12.11 -4.32 16.41
CA TYR A 101 12.87 -3.40 17.26
C TYR A 101 12.90 -3.90 18.71
N GLY A 102 11.76 -4.30 19.30
CA GLY A 102 11.67 -4.90 20.62
C GLY A 102 12.53 -6.17 20.75
N SER A 103 12.49 -7.05 19.73
CA SER A 103 13.34 -8.25 19.67
C SER A 103 14.84 -7.90 19.69
N ASN A 104 15.27 -6.86 18.94
CA ASN A 104 16.67 -6.41 18.97
C ASN A 104 17.07 -5.78 20.31
N GLN A 105 16.15 -5.09 21.00
CA GLN A 105 16.39 -4.64 22.38
C GLN A 105 16.64 -5.82 23.33
N GLY A 106 16.04 -6.99 23.07
CA GLY A 106 16.26 -8.22 23.81
C GLY A 106 17.75 -8.66 23.86
N ARG A 107 18.57 -8.23 22.91
CA ARG A 107 20.04 -8.49 22.89
C ARG A 107 20.81 -7.83 24.07
N TRP A 108 20.18 -6.92 24.81
CA TRP A 108 20.73 -6.39 26.05
C TRP A 108 20.64 -7.36 27.23
N TYR A 109 19.86 -8.42 27.10
CA TYR A 109 19.66 -9.40 28.16
C TYR A 109 20.38 -10.70 27.82
N PRO A 110 20.74 -11.50 28.87
CA PRO A 110 21.30 -12.81 28.64
C PRO A 110 20.28 -13.76 28.00
N THR A 111 20.74 -14.63 27.13
CA THR A 111 19.95 -15.74 26.61
C THR A 111 20.11 -16.97 27.51
N ILE A 112 19.00 -17.50 28.01
CA ILE A 112 18.96 -18.70 28.84
C ILE A 112 18.29 -19.80 28.01
N VAL A 113 19.00 -20.92 27.84
CA VAL A 113 18.49 -22.10 27.14
C VAL A 113 18.51 -23.28 28.09
N ALA A 114 17.38 -23.97 28.21
CA ALA A 114 17.28 -25.27 28.89
C ALA A 114 17.05 -26.38 27.88
N GLY A 115 17.72 -27.49 28.06
CA GLY A 115 17.62 -28.65 27.16
C GLY A 115 17.79 -29.95 27.87
N VAL A 116 17.42 -31.03 27.20
CA VAL A 116 17.73 -32.42 27.62
C VAL A 116 18.44 -33.06 26.41
N ALA A 117 19.56 -33.71 26.69
CA ALA A 117 20.30 -34.38 25.65
C ALA A 117 20.63 -35.83 26.05
N VAL A 118 20.67 -36.68 25.04
CA VAL A 118 21.23 -38.04 25.16
C VAL A 118 22.39 -38.12 24.18
N ASN A 119 23.58 -38.40 24.71
CA ASN A 119 24.79 -38.52 23.92
C ASN A 119 25.39 -39.92 24.13
N ARG A 120 25.56 -40.68 23.03
CA ARG A 120 26.27 -41.95 23.02
C ARG A 120 27.59 -41.80 22.30
N SER A 121 28.69 -42.01 23.01
CA SER A 121 30.05 -41.87 22.48
C SER A 121 30.82 -43.15 22.70
N LEU A 122 31.64 -43.52 21.73
CA LEU A 122 32.61 -44.61 21.83
C LEU A 122 34.01 -43.98 21.92
N ALA A 123 34.67 -44.15 23.07
CA ALA A 123 36.06 -43.77 23.24
C ALA A 123 36.97 -44.92 22.74
N LEU A 124 37.93 -44.58 21.89
CA LEU A 124 38.94 -45.53 21.47
C LEU A 124 39.89 -45.82 22.64
N SER A 125 40.49 -47.03 22.65
CA SER A 125 41.49 -47.41 23.67
C SER A 125 42.74 -46.51 23.56
N SER A 126 43.26 -46.09 24.70
CA SER A 126 44.59 -45.47 24.84
C SER A 126 45.41 -46.28 25.87
N PRO A 127 46.75 -46.06 26.00
CA PRO A 127 47.61 -46.92 26.83
C PRO A 127 47.12 -47.16 28.26
N ASN A 128 46.30 -46.29 28.85
CA ASN A 128 45.77 -46.42 30.21
C ASN A 128 44.25 -46.43 30.28
N ARG A 129 43.53 -46.59 29.14
CA ARG A 129 42.09 -46.52 29.08
C ARG A 129 41.52 -47.45 28.03
N PRO A 130 40.78 -48.50 28.40
CA PRO A 130 40.16 -49.39 27.45
C PRO A 130 39.11 -48.67 26.59
N ALA A 131 38.88 -49.16 25.38
CA ALA A 131 37.79 -48.71 24.55
C ALA A 131 36.46 -48.97 25.30
N GLY A 132 35.59 -47.99 25.28
CA GLY A 132 34.28 -48.12 25.99
C GLY A 132 33.20 -47.26 25.38
N GLU A 133 32.02 -47.84 25.30
CA GLU A 133 30.81 -47.07 24.96
C GLU A 133 30.25 -46.42 26.21
N ARG A 134 29.93 -45.15 26.09
CA ARG A 134 29.30 -44.38 27.17
C ARG A 134 28.06 -43.69 26.63
N THR A 135 26.96 -43.90 27.30
CA THR A 135 25.72 -43.14 27.10
C THR A 135 25.56 -42.18 28.25
N GLN A 136 25.48 -40.87 27.97
CA GLN A 136 25.17 -39.82 28.95
C GLN A 136 23.84 -39.22 28.58
N TYR A 137 23.02 -38.91 29.56
CA TYR A 137 21.74 -38.27 29.39
C TYR A 137 21.42 -37.38 30.60
N GLY A 138 20.70 -36.28 30.35
CA GLY A 138 20.29 -35.43 31.45
C GLY A 138 19.85 -34.04 30.99
N PRO A 139 19.27 -33.26 31.91
CA PRO A 139 18.95 -31.86 31.68
C PRO A 139 20.21 -31.01 31.74
N SER A 140 20.21 -29.97 30.90
CA SER A 140 21.26 -28.96 30.86
C SER A 140 20.65 -27.56 30.73
N GLY A 141 21.34 -26.55 31.27
CA GLY A 141 21.01 -25.16 31.09
C GLY A 141 22.25 -24.38 30.66
N SER A 142 22.08 -23.44 29.75
CA SER A 142 23.15 -22.49 29.38
C SER A 142 22.66 -21.07 29.46
N LEU A 143 23.52 -20.17 29.92
CA LEU A 143 23.33 -18.73 29.91
C LEU A 143 24.44 -18.13 29.03
N THR A 144 24.07 -17.41 28.00
CA THR A 144 24.99 -16.71 27.13
C THR A 144 24.70 -15.21 27.17
N TYR A 145 25.74 -14.41 27.40
CA TYR A 145 25.61 -12.97 27.46
C TYR A 145 26.81 -12.28 26.78
N THR A 146 26.52 -11.42 25.81
CA THR A 146 27.53 -10.54 25.22
C THR A 146 27.71 -9.33 26.11
N VAL A 147 28.85 -9.25 26.80
CA VAL A 147 29.16 -8.16 27.75
C VAL A 147 29.53 -6.90 26.97
N LEU A 148 30.40 -7.03 25.98
CA LEU A 148 30.91 -5.93 25.15
C LEU A 148 31.12 -6.40 23.70
N ASP A 149 30.68 -5.60 22.72
CA ASP A 149 30.84 -5.85 21.29
C ASP A 149 31.13 -4.59 20.48
N PHE A 150 31.60 -3.54 21.15
CA PHE A 150 32.05 -2.28 20.55
C PHE A 150 31.08 -1.66 19.53
N GLY A 151 29.80 -1.77 19.78
CA GLY A 151 28.75 -1.12 18.98
C GLY A 151 27.99 -2.02 18.02
N GLY A 152 28.29 -3.31 17.93
CA GLY A 152 27.55 -4.25 17.10
C GLY A 152 26.10 -4.38 17.52
N ARG A 153 25.84 -4.52 18.81
CA ARG A 153 24.50 -4.61 19.41
C ARG A 153 23.75 -3.29 19.32
N THR A 154 24.38 -2.17 19.72
CA THR A 154 23.78 -0.84 19.63
C THR A 154 23.46 -0.48 18.18
N GLY A 155 24.37 -0.71 17.24
CA GLY A 155 24.13 -0.51 15.81
C GLY A 155 22.96 -1.33 15.29
N SER A 156 22.85 -2.60 15.68
CA SER A 156 21.72 -3.46 15.27
C SER A 156 20.39 -2.99 15.82
N ILE A 157 20.38 -2.48 17.06
CA ILE A 157 19.18 -1.88 17.69
C ILE A 157 18.80 -0.58 16.98
N ASP A 158 19.78 0.27 16.62
CA ASP A 158 19.53 1.51 15.89
C ASP A 158 19.02 1.25 14.46
N VAL A 159 19.55 0.26 13.77
CA VAL A 159 19.01 -0.20 12.48
C VAL A 159 17.53 -0.57 12.61
N ALA A 160 17.21 -1.41 13.58
CA ALA A 160 15.83 -1.84 13.80
C ALA A 160 14.91 -0.68 14.21
N ARG A 161 15.41 0.24 15.04
CA ARG A 161 14.69 1.47 15.45
C ARG A 161 14.38 2.37 14.25
N GLN A 162 15.36 2.67 13.41
CA GLN A 162 15.16 3.52 12.23
C GLN A 162 14.25 2.85 11.21
N THR A 163 14.33 1.52 11.09
CA THR A 163 13.42 0.73 10.24
C THR A 163 11.99 0.80 10.75
N ALA A 164 11.76 0.74 12.07
CA ALA A 164 10.43 0.90 12.65
C ALA A 164 9.87 2.31 12.39
N ILE A 165 10.68 3.37 12.60
CA ILE A 165 10.30 4.76 12.29
C ILE A 165 9.94 4.89 10.79
N ALA A 166 10.71 4.29 9.89
CA ALA A 166 10.43 4.31 8.46
C ALA A 166 9.11 3.62 8.12
N ALA A 167 8.78 2.51 8.80
CA ALA A 167 7.52 1.79 8.62
C ALA A 167 6.31 2.59 9.13
N ASP A 168 6.41 3.27 10.28
CA ASP A 168 5.39 4.17 10.81
C ASP A 168 5.11 5.34 9.85
N LEU A 169 6.16 5.95 9.30
CA LEU A 169 6.03 7.04 8.33
C LEU A 169 5.44 6.55 7.00
N THR A 170 5.75 5.32 6.59
CA THR A 170 5.13 4.68 5.43
C THR A 170 3.64 4.42 5.66
N HIS A 171 3.26 4.04 6.89
CA HIS A 171 1.84 3.94 7.26
C HIS A 171 1.13 5.29 7.15
N ASN A 172 1.75 6.37 7.65
CA ASN A 172 1.19 7.72 7.51
C ASN A 172 0.99 8.13 6.04
N ALA A 173 1.95 7.82 5.17
CA ALA A 173 1.80 8.02 3.72
C ALA A 173 0.63 7.21 3.15
N THR A 174 0.47 5.95 3.57
CA THR A 174 -0.64 5.09 3.13
C THR A 174 -1.99 5.64 3.58
N VAL A 175 -2.09 6.21 4.78
CA VAL A 175 -3.31 6.89 5.25
C VAL A 175 -3.64 8.08 4.36
N GLN A 176 -2.69 8.97 4.05
CA GLN A 176 -2.91 10.12 3.16
C GLN A 176 -3.30 9.68 1.74
N ASN A 177 -2.64 8.68 1.18
CA ASN A 177 -2.99 8.10 -0.11
C ASN A 177 -4.41 7.51 -0.13
N THR A 178 -4.83 6.86 0.97
CA THR A 178 -6.18 6.30 1.08
C THR A 178 -7.24 7.41 1.13
N ILE A 179 -6.97 8.49 1.85
CA ILE A 179 -7.87 9.66 1.89
C ILE A 179 -8.04 10.24 0.49
N LEU A 180 -6.94 10.53 -0.21
CA LEU A 180 -6.97 11.05 -1.59
C LEU A 180 -7.74 10.11 -2.55
N LEU A 181 -7.53 8.80 -2.42
CA LEU A 181 -8.23 7.80 -3.25
C LEU A 181 -9.76 7.88 -3.06
N VAL A 182 -10.22 7.98 -1.81
CA VAL A 182 -11.65 8.10 -1.49
C VAL A 182 -12.22 9.41 -1.98
N GLU A 183 -11.52 10.53 -1.75
CA GLU A 183 -11.94 11.85 -2.24
C GLU A 183 -12.05 11.88 -3.75
N SER A 184 -11.06 11.38 -4.46
CA SER A 184 -11.05 11.30 -5.93
C SER A 184 -12.20 10.43 -6.46
N ALA A 185 -12.45 9.28 -5.85
CA ALA A 185 -13.57 8.42 -6.21
C ALA A 185 -14.92 9.08 -5.92
N ALA A 186 -15.06 9.77 -4.78
CA ALA A 186 -16.26 10.51 -4.41
C ALA A 186 -16.52 11.67 -5.38
N PHE A 187 -15.50 12.45 -5.72
CA PHE A 187 -15.65 13.55 -6.68
C PHE A 187 -16.03 13.05 -8.07
N THR A 188 -15.46 11.93 -8.51
CA THR A 188 -15.84 11.28 -9.79
C THR A 188 -17.29 10.83 -9.77
N TYR A 189 -17.74 10.18 -8.70
CA TYR A 189 -19.16 9.78 -8.55
C TYR A 189 -20.09 10.96 -8.56
N LEU A 190 -19.80 12.02 -7.78
CA LEU A 190 -20.63 13.21 -7.67
C LEU A 190 -20.64 14.02 -8.98
N SER A 191 -19.50 14.10 -9.70
CA SER A 191 -19.42 14.68 -11.05
C SER A 191 -20.33 13.94 -12.03
N THR A 192 -20.23 12.61 -12.08
CA THR A 192 -21.06 11.78 -12.96
C THR A 192 -22.55 11.93 -12.64
N ARG A 193 -22.91 12.01 -11.36
CA ARG A 193 -24.29 12.26 -10.93
C ARG A 193 -24.79 13.61 -11.42
N ALA A 194 -23.99 14.67 -11.24
CA ALA A 194 -24.37 16.01 -11.69
C ALA A 194 -24.47 16.11 -13.23
N GLN A 195 -23.57 15.41 -13.95
CA GLN A 195 -23.65 15.31 -15.42
C GLN A 195 -24.91 14.56 -15.86
N ARG A 196 -25.30 13.46 -15.18
CA ARG A 196 -26.54 12.73 -15.46
C ARG A 196 -27.76 13.64 -15.26
N ASP A 197 -27.79 14.43 -14.19
CA ASP A 197 -28.89 15.36 -13.88
C ASP A 197 -28.96 16.48 -14.92
N ALA A 198 -27.82 17.03 -15.37
CA ALA A 198 -27.75 17.99 -16.46
C ALA A 198 -28.23 17.38 -17.80
N GLN A 199 -27.85 16.14 -18.09
CA GLN A 199 -28.28 15.44 -19.30
C GLN A 199 -29.79 15.13 -19.30
N LYS A 200 -30.37 14.81 -18.13
CA LYS A 200 -31.82 14.66 -17.98
C LYS A 200 -32.56 15.94 -18.38
N SER A 201 -32.09 17.10 -17.90
CA SER A 201 -32.64 18.40 -18.32
C SER A 201 -32.47 18.65 -19.82
N SER A 202 -31.40 18.17 -20.45
CA SER A 202 -31.19 18.27 -21.90
C SER A 202 -32.14 17.37 -22.68
N LEU A 203 -32.46 16.18 -22.17
CA LEU A 203 -33.48 15.29 -22.76
C LEU A 203 -34.88 15.92 -22.68
N ASP A 204 -35.21 16.56 -21.55
CA ASP A 204 -36.48 17.26 -21.38
C ASP A 204 -36.64 18.40 -22.42
N LEU A 205 -35.58 19.18 -22.66
CA LEU A 205 -35.58 20.24 -23.70
C LEU A 205 -35.70 19.64 -25.12
N ALA A 206 -35.01 18.55 -25.43
CA ALA A 206 -35.09 17.91 -26.73
C ALA A 206 -36.46 17.26 -26.96
N THR A 207 -37.10 16.75 -25.90
CA THR A 207 -38.48 16.22 -25.95
C THR A 207 -39.47 17.33 -26.25
N ALA A 208 -39.39 18.46 -25.55
CA ALA A 208 -40.23 19.60 -25.80
C ALA A 208 -40.06 20.18 -27.24
N ALA A 209 -38.82 20.15 -27.79
CA ALA A 209 -38.59 20.58 -29.14
C ALA A 209 -39.21 19.61 -30.18
N LEU A 210 -39.18 18.29 -29.93
CA LEU A 210 -39.85 17.29 -30.76
C LEU A 210 -41.36 17.48 -30.73
N ASP A 211 -41.96 17.69 -29.56
CA ASP A 211 -43.41 17.91 -29.43
C ASP A 211 -43.85 19.19 -30.19
N ALA A 212 -43.08 20.29 -30.03
CA ALA A 212 -43.34 21.49 -30.80
C ALA A 212 -43.22 21.30 -32.33
N ALA A 213 -42.22 20.51 -32.79
CA ALA A 213 -42.07 20.20 -34.19
C ALA A 213 -43.23 19.35 -34.75
N ASN A 214 -43.73 18.37 -33.96
CA ASN A 214 -44.90 17.56 -34.32
C ASN A 214 -46.14 18.40 -34.46
N GLU A 215 -46.45 19.28 -33.48
CA GLU A 215 -47.61 20.19 -33.50
C GLU A 215 -47.57 21.11 -34.74
N ARG A 216 -46.44 21.70 -35.02
CA ARG A 216 -46.26 22.59 -36.17
C ARG A 216 -46.40 21.84 -37.50
N ASN A 217 -45.92 20.60 -37.57
CA ASN A 217 -46.08 19.76 -38.74
C ASN A 217 -47.56 19.38 -38.98
N HIS A 218 -48.28 19.07 -37.90
CA HIS A 218 -49.71 18.73 -37.96
C HIS A 218 -50.57 19.88 -38.54
N VAL A 219 -50.19 21.14 -38.19
CA VAL A 219 -50.88 22.34 -38.75
C VAL A 219 -50.25 22.88 -40.03
N GLY A 220 -49.28 22.15 -40.63
CA GLY A 220 -48.67 22.51 -41.92
C GLY A 220 -47.60 23.61 -41.85
N LEU A 221 -47.12 24.00 -40.63
CA LEU A 221 -46.13 25.06 -40.40
C LEU A 221 -44.68 24.55 -40.29
N ALA A 222 -44.48 23.24 -40.30
CA ALA A 222 -43.15 22.61 -40.29
C ALA A 222 -43.12 21.40 -41.24
N THR A 223 -41.95 21.05 -41.73
CA THR A 223 -41.71 19.90 -42.61
C THR A 223 -41.52 18.60 -41.82
N ILE A 224 -41.73 17.47 -42.47
CA ILE A 224 -41.42 16.16 -41.89
C ILE A 224 -39.91 16.05 -41.58
N ALA A 225 -39.05 16.75 -42.32
CA ALA A 225 -37.61 16.80 -42.05
C ALA A 225 -37.33 17.44 -40.68
N ASP A 226 -38.04 18.50 -40.29
CA ASP A 226 -37.91 19.16 -39.00
C ASP A 226 -38.26 18.20 -37.86
N VAL A 227 -39.34 17.42 -38.02
CA VAL A 227 -39.75 16.39 -37.05
C VAL A 227 -38.69 15.30 -36.89
N LEU A 228 -38.14 14.83 -38.02
CA LEU A 228 -37.10 13.79 -38.00
C LEU A 228 -35.79 14.28 -37.35
N GLN A 229 -35.42 15.54 -37.59
CA GLN A 229 -34.26 16.17 -36.94
C GLN A 229 -34.45 16.28 -35.41
N ALA A 230 -35.60 16.76 -34.96
CA ALA A 230 -35.95 16.83 -33.55
C ALA A 230 -36.00 15.45 -32.88
N ARG A 231 -36.54 14.45 -33.59
CA ARG A 231 -36.56 13.05 -33.11
C ARG A 231 -35.13 12.50 -32.96
N THR A 232 -34.26 12.77 -33.92
CA THR A 232 -32.84 12.38 -33.85
C THR A 232 -32.14 13.02 -32.64
N ALA A 233 -32.34 14.31 -32.43
CA ALA A 233 -31.77 15.02 -31.29
C ALA A 233 -32.23 14.48 -29.92
N ARG A 234 -33.55 14.16 -29.79
CA ARG A 234 -34.11 13.52 -28.59
C ARG A 234 -33.51 12.13 -28.38
N SER A 235 -33.42 11.30 -29.40
CA SER A 235 -32.83 9.95 -29.29
C SER A 235 -31.35 10.01 -28.92
N GLN A 236 -30.62 10.99 -29.43
CA GLN A 236 -29.22 11.24 -29.07
C GLN A 236 -29.09 11.63 -27.56
N ALA A 237 -29.98 12.52 -27.08
CA ALA A 237 -30.00 12.93 -25.66
C ALA A 237 -30.34 11.74 -24.74
N GLU A 238 -31.26 10.87 -25.14
CA GLU A 238 -31.66 9.66 -24.43
C GLU A 238 -30.51 8.64 -24.37
N LEU A 239 -29.82 8.39 -25.49
CA LEU A 239 -28.64 7.51 -25.54
C LEU A 239 -27.53 7.98 -24.59
N GLN A 240 -27.28 9.31 -24.57
CA GLN A 240 -26.27 9.90 -23.67
C GLN A 240 -26.69 9.76 -22.20
N LEU A 241 -27.99 9.94 -21.87
CA LEU A 241 -28.48 9.72 -20.52
C LEU A 241 -28.29 8.26 -20.07
N GLN A 242 -28.65 7.28 -20.89
CA GLN A 242 -28.46 5.86 -20.60
C GLN A 242 -26.97 5.52 -20.38
N THR A 243 -26.08 6.12 -21.16
CA THR A 243 -24.64 5.97 -20.99
C THR A 243 -24.18 6.50 -19.62
N LEU A 244 -24.63 7.69 -19.23
CA LEU A 244 -24.30 8.30 -17.94
C LEU A 244 -24.89 7.52 -16.74
N GLU A 245 -26.07 6.93 -16.89
CA GLU A 245 -26.64 6.05 -15.87
C GLU A 245 -25.80 4.80 -15.65
N GLY A 246 -25.30 4.19 -16.73
CA GLY A 246 -24.35 3.08 -16.64
C GLY A 246 -23.03 3.47 -15.95
N ILE A 247 -22.44 4.59 -16.35
CA ILE A 247 -21.21 5.12 -15.74
C ILE A 247 -21.43 5.46 -14.25
N LEU A 248 -22.61 5.97 -13.90
CA LEU A 248 -22.96 6.29 -12.50
C LEU A 248 -22.91 5.03 -11.62
N GLN A 249 -23.39 3.89 -12.08
CA GLN A 249 -23.28 2.63 -11.33
C GLN A 249 -21.84 2.18 -11.18
N VAL A 250 -21.03 2.30 -12.24
CA VAL A 250 -19.60 1.96 -12.18
C VAL A 250 -18.85 2.85 -11.19
N THR A 251 -19.05 4.16 -11.24
CA THR A 251 -18.38 5.10 -10.33
C THR A 251 -18.84 4.94 -8.88
N LYS A 252 -20.11 4.60 -8.65
CA LYS A 252 -20.64 4.22 -7.33
C LYS A 252 -19.94 2.97 -6.79
N GLY A 253 -19.79 1.94 -7.62
CA GLY A 253 -19.05 0.73 -7.26
C GLY A 253 -17.57 1.00 -6.97
N SER A 254 -16.93 1.88 -7.74
CA SER A 254 -15.54 2.30 -7.52
C SER A 254 -15.38 3.02 -6.18
N LEU A 255 -16.33 3.89 -5.82
CA LEU A 255 -16.35 4.55 -4.51
C LEU A 255 -16.52 3.52 -3.38
N ALA A 256 -17.43 2.53 -3.51
CA ALA A 256 -17.56 1.44 -2.54
C ALA A 256 -16.23 0.71 -2.31
N VAL A 257 -15.54 0.34 -3.41
CA VAL A 257 -14.25 -0.34 -3.33
C VAL A 257 -13.17 0.54 -2.68
N SER A 258 -13.13 1.84 -2.98
CA SER A 258 -12.19 2.76 -2.32
C SER A 258 -12.44 2.87 -0.82
N MET A 259 -13.69 2.70 -0.38
CA MET A 259 -14.09 2.62 1.04
C MET A 259 -13.78 1.24 1.67
N GLY A 260 -13.20 0.30 0.92
CA GLY A 260 -12.97 -1.07 1.37
C GLY A 260 -14.22 -1.93 1.46
N LEU A 261 -15.28 -1.56 0.75
CA LEU A 261 -16.57 -2.27 0.70
C LEU A 261 -16.70 -3.08 -0.59
N ALA A 262 -17.66 -4.00 -0.64
CA ALA A 262 -18.01 -4.68 -1.89
C ALA A 262 -18.62 -3.67 -2.89
N ALA A 263 -18.29 -3.80 -4.18
CA ALA A 263 -18.74 -2.87 -5.23
C ALA A 263 -20.27 -2.74 -5.34
N ASN A 264 -21.00 -3.79 -4.97
CA ASN A 264 -22.46 -3.85 -4.97
C ASN A 264 -23.11 -3.40 -3.65
N THR A 265 -22.34 -2.85 -2.71
CA THR A 265 -22.88 -2.34 -1.44
C THR A 265 -23.82 -1.17 -1.72
N ALA A 266 -25.04 -1.24 -1.16
CA ALA A 266 -25.99 -0.14 -1.24
C ALA A 266 -25.57 0.97 -0.26
N PHE A 267 -25.40 2.17 -0.74
CA PHE A 267 -25.17 3.41 0.03
C PHE A 267 -25.49 4.61 -0.85
N ASP A 268 -25.63 5.78 -0.28
CA ASP A 268 -25.74 7.05 -1.01
C ASP A 268 -24.84 8.11 -0.38
N VAL A 269 -24.42 9.07 -1.20
CA VAL A 269 -23.69 10.26 -0.78
C VAL A 269 -24.55 11.46 -1.11
N PRO A 270 -24.82 12.37 -0.16
CA PRO A 270 -25.68 13.52 -0.42
C PRO A 270 -25.09 14.37 -1.55
N ALA A 271 -25.99 14.99 -2.32
CA ALA A 271 -25.55 15.98 -3.30
C ALA A 271 -24.89 17.16 -2.56
N VAL A 272 -23.64 17.40 -2.84
CA VAL A 272 -22.90 18.54 -2.29
C VAL A 272 -23.25 19.76 -3.13
N THR A 273 -23.89 20.76 -2.53
CA THR A 273 -24.05 22.08 -3.16
C THR A 273 -22.65 22.68 -3.29
N LEU A 274 -22.15 22.77 -4.52
CA LEU A 274 -20.86 23.39 -4.78
C LEU A 274 -20.96 24.89 -4.49
N SER A 275 -20.20 25.37 -3.52
CA SER A 275 -20.06 26.81 -3.29
C SER A 275 -19.52 27.47 -4.57
N ASP A 276 -20.13 28.60 -4.93
CA ASP A 276 -19.69 29.38 -6.12
C ASP A 276 -18.35 30.09 -5.91
N SER A 277 -17.82 30.14 -4.69
CA SER A 277 -16.54 30.74 -4.40
C SER A 277 -15.38 29.81 -4.75
N VAL A 278 -14.72 30.07 -5.87
CA VAL A 278 -13.44 29.46 -6.18
C VAL A 278 -12.36 30.31 -5.50
N HIS A 279 -11.66 29.71 -4.53
CA HIS A 279 -10.56 30.38 -3.85
C HIS A 279 -9.30 30.28 -4.71
N PHE A 280 -8.67 31.42 -4.96
CA PHE A 280 -7.37 31.49 -5.59
C PHE A 280 -6.29 31.15 -4.57
N ILE A 281 -5.29 30.37 -4.98
CA ILE A 281 -4.09 30.16 -4.16
C ILE A 281 -3.28 31.44 -4.15
N THR A 282 -3.01 31.96 -2.98
CA THR A 282 -2.18 33.17 -2.77
C THR A 282 -0.71 32.82 -2.54
N GLU A 283 -0.44 31.58 -2.11
CA GLU A 283 0.90 31.09 -1.82
C GLU A 283 1.69 30.86 -3.11
N SER A 284 3.00 31.12 -3.05
CA SER A 284 3.91 30.79 -4.14
C SER A 284 4.19 29.30 -4.20
N VAL A 285 4.49 28.78 -5.40
CA VAL A 285 4.88 27.39 -5.58
C VAL A 285 6.10 27.00 -4.74
N ASP A 286 7.07 27.91 -4.59
CA ASP A 286 8.28 27.68 -3.81
C ASP A 286 7.96 27.51 -2.32
N SER A 287 7.05 28.31 -1.77
CA SER A 287 6.58 28.17 -0.39
C SER A 287 5.92 26.81 -0.15
N LEU A 288 5.11 26.34 -1.09
CA LEU A 288 4.44 25.02 -0.98
C LEU A 288 5.44 23.86 -1.11
N ILE A 289 6.46 24.00 -1.95
CA ILE A 289 7.56 23.03 -2.05
C ILE A 289 8.32 22.95 -0.72
N ASP A 290 8.64 24.09 -0.11
CA ASP A 290 9.33 24.12 1.20
C ASP A 290 8.50 23.45 2.30
N VAL A 291 7.19 23.64 2.28
CA VAL A 291 6.29 22.93 3.19
C VAL A 291 6.33 21.43 2.92
N ALA A 292 6.14 20.99 1.68
CA ALA A 292 6.13 19.58 1.31
C ALA A 292 7.41 18.85 1.73
N VAL A 293 8.58 19.45 1.52
CA VAL A 293 9.88 18.88 1.92
C VAL A 293 9.98 18.68 3.45
N ARG A 294 9.19 19.43 4.24
CA ARG A 294 9.15 19.29 5.70
C ARG A 294 8.07 18.33 6.20
N THR A 295 6.94 18.26 5.52
CA THR A 295 5.73 17.58 6.01
C THR A 295 5.49 16.20 5.40
N ARG A 296 6.00 15.93 4.18
CA ARG A 296 5.75 14.68 3.46
C ARG A 296 6.32 13.45 4.20
N PRO A 297 5.48 12.48 4.58
CA PRO A 297 5.92 11.30 5.31
C PRO A 297 6.82 10.39 4.47
N GLU A 298 6.68 10.38 3.15
CA GLU A 298 7.53 9.56 2.26
C GLU A 298 9.00 10.02 2.31
N LEU A 299 9.24 11.33 2.34
CA LEU A 299 10.61 11.85 2.47
C LEU A 299 11.18 11.58 3.85
N ALA A 300 10.36 11.71 4.89
CA ALA A 300 10.76 11.38 6.25
C ALA A 300 11.08 9.87 6.39
N SER A 301 10.30 8.98 5.76
CA SER A 301 10.57 7.54 5.70
C SER A 301 11.88 7.24 4.97
N ALA A 302 12.14 7.87 3.82
CA ALA A 302 13.40 7.70 3.09
C ALA A 302 14.63 8.15 3.91
N ARG A 303 14.50 9.25 4.66
CA ARG A 303 15.55 9.72 5.60
C ARG A 303 15.79 8.71 6.73
N ALA A 304 14.74 8.13 7.29
CA ALA A 304 14.87 7.09 8.33
C ALA A 304 15.54 5.83 7.77
N GLN A 305 15.22 5.42 6.54
CA GLN A 305 15.90 4.30 5.85
C GLN A 305 17.39 4.60 5.63
N ALA A 306 17.75 5.83 5.25
CA ALA A 306 19.14 6.23 5.11
C ALA A 306 19.88 6.22 6.48
N ALA A 307 19.20 6.64 7.56
CA ALA A 307 19.74 6.55 8.92
C ALA A 307 19.93 5.08 9.36
N ALA A 308 19.03 4.17 9.00
CA ALA A 308 19.20 2.73 9.23
C ALA A 308 20.44 2.19 8.51
N ALA A 309 20.62 2.55 7.23
CA ALA A 309 21.80 2.16 6.45
C ALA A 309 23.11 2.73 7.05
N ASN A 310 23.08 3.96 7.58
CA ASN A 310 24.23 4.53 8.29
C ASN A 310 24.57 3.74 9.57
N SER A 311 23.56 3.35 10.35
CA SER A 311 23.76 2.52 11.55
C SER A 311 24.30 1.12 11.20
N GLN A 312 23.97 0.59 9.99
CA GLN A 312 24.51 -0.68 9.51
C GLN A 312 26.02 -0.63 9.31
N ILE A 313 26.60 0.54 9.00
CA ILE A 313 28.08 0.71 8.94
C ILE A 313 28.71 0.41 10.29
N GLN A 314 28.07 0.84 11.40
CA GLN A 314 28.57 0.56 12.74
C GLN A 314 28.51 -0.95 13.05
N VAL A 315 27.45 -1.63 12.63
CA VAL A 315 27.34 -3.11 12.74
C VAL A 315 28.47 -3.79 11.98
N ALA A 316 28.72 -3.39 10.74
CA ALA A 316 29.80 -3.95 9.93
C ALA A 316 31.20 -3.69 10.56
N LYS A 317 31.43 -2.47 11.08
CA LYS A 317 32.68 -2.12 11.77
C LYS A 317 32.92 -2.94 13.03
N SER A 318 31.89 -3.31 13.77
CA SER A 318 32.02 -4.15 14.96
C SER A 318 32.61 -5.53 14.67
N GLY A 319 32.49 -6.03 13.43
CA GLY A 319 33.09 -7.27 12.96
C GLY A 319 34.63 -7.29 13.00
N TYR A 320 35.30 -6.14 13.09
CA TYR A 320 36.76 -6.04 13.30
C TYR A 320 37.17 -6.02 14.77
N LEU A 321 36.22 -5.72 15.67
CA LEU A 321 36.52 -5.39 17.04
C LEU A 321 36.40 -6.61 17.96
N PRO A 322 37.11 -6.62 19.10
CA PRO A 322 36.96 -7.68 20.08
C PRO A 322 35.52 -7.82 20.57
N ALA A 323 35.08 -9.04 20.87
CA ALA A 323 33.84 -9.29 21.58
C ALA A 323 34.13 -9.99 22.92
N LEU A 324 33.57 -9.45 23.99
CA LEU A 324 33.65 -10.04 25.33
C LEU A 324 32.30 -10.74 25.61
N SER A 325 32.35 -12.05 25.80
CA SER A 325 31.18 -12.87 26.08
C SER A 325 31.31 -13.65 27.38
N PHE A 326 30.22 -13.78 28.09
CA PHE A 326 30.09 -14.66 29.23
C PHE A 326 29.19 -15.86 28.88
N VAL A 327 29.65 -17.07 29.18
CA VAL A 327 28.92 -18.32 28.98
C VAL A 327 28.95 -19.11 30.26
N GLY A 328 27.78 -19.33 30.86
CA GLY A 328 27.59 -20.23 31.98
C GLY A 328 26.83 -21.48 31.53
N THR A 329 27.32 -22.65 31.88
CA THR A 329 26.61 -23.90 31.63
C THR A 329 26.47 -24.71 32.90
N GLY A 330 25.34 -25.41 33.04
CA GLY A 330 25.11 -26.36 34.11
C GLY A 330 24.38 -27.59 33.57
N ALA A 331 24.75 -28.76 34.01
CA ALA A 331 24.07 -29.97 33.60
C ALA A 331 24.05 -30.99 34.76
N ASN A 332 22.96 -31.77 34.83
CA ASN A 332 22.90 -32.97 35.61
C ASN A 332 23.01 -34.17 34.64
N ASN A 333 24.11 -34.84 34.68
CA ASN A 333 24.43 -35.96 33.77
C ASN A 333 24.20 -37.31 34.49
N ALA A 334 23.36 -38.15 33.98
CA ALA A 334 23.34 -39.56 34.26
C ALA A 334 24.09 -40.35 33.19
N SER A 335 24.77 -41.43 33.56
CA SER A 335 25.53 -42.25 32.64
C SER A 335 25.33 -43.73 32.94
N ASN A 336 25.45 -44.56 31.90
CA ASN A 336 25.56 -46.01 32.05
C ASN A 336 26.85 -46.45 32.75
N VAL A 337 27.80 -45.57 32.98
CA VAL A 337 29.04 -45.75 33.74
C VAL A 337 28.97 -44.87 34.98
N SER A 338 28.84 -45.46 36.19
CA SER A 338 28.53 -44.74 37.45
C SER A 338 29.49 -43.60 37.76
N ASN A 339 30.78 -43.72 37.47
CA ASN A 339 31.79 -42.69 37.73
C ASN A 339 31.65 -41.42 36.87
N PHE A 340 30.71 -41.40 35.92
CA PHE A 340 30.46 -40.27 35.02
C PHE A 340 29.06 -39.68 35.22
N SER A 341 28.39 -39.99 36.33
CA SER A 341 27.11 -39.39 36.70
C SER A 341 27.34 -38.31 37.74
N GLY A 342 26.59 -37.18 37.60
CA GLY A 342 26.65 -36.08 38.56
C GLY A 342 26.36 -34.72 37.95
N ASN A 343 26.45 -33.69 38.79
CA ASN A 343 26.29 -32.29 38.40
C ASN A 343 27.61 -31.74 37.86
N THR A 344 27.49 -31.04 36.78
CA THR A 344 28.63 -30.29 36.21
C THR A 344 28.23 -28.85 35.98
N TYR A 345 29.17 -27.93 36.13
CA TYR A 345 29.00 -26.56 35.76
C TYR A 345 30.28 -25.99 35.17
N SER A 346 30.14 -25.01 34.28
CA SER A 346 31.27 -24.21 33.80
C SER A 346 30.85 -22.75 33.66
N LEU A 347 31.79 -21.86 33.98
CA LEU A 347 31.64 -20.42 33.81
C LEU A 347 32.84 -19.98 32.95
N ASN A 348 32.58 -19.34 31.86
CA ASN A 348 33.59 -18.89 30.91
C ASN A 348 33.37 -17.41 30.59
N LEU A 349 34.38 -16.60 30.78
CA LEU A 349 34.47 -15.22 30.30
C LEU A 349 35.55 -15.21 29.21
N GLY A 350 35.12 -15.01 27.98
CA GLY A 350 36.00 -15.12 26.81
C GLY A 350 36.06 -13.82 26.02
N VAL A 351 37.23 -13.43 25.57
CA VAL A 351 37.45 -12.38 24.59
C VAL A 351 37.77 -13.06 23.24
N SER A 352 36.96 -12.75 22.23
CA SER A 352 37.20 -13.16 20.86
C SER A 352 37.67 -11.98 20.02
N VAL A 353 38.81 -12.10 19.36
CA VAL A 353 39.37 -11.06 18.48
C VAL A 353 39.56 -11.67 17.08
N PRO A 354 38.85 -11.18 16.05
CA PRO A 354 39.07 -11.68 14.69
C PRO A 354 40.36 -11.10 14.11
N VAL A 355 41.44 -11.86 14.17
CA VAL A 355 42.76 -11.42 13.67
C VAL A 355 42.83 -11.43 12.14
N PHE A 356 42.20 -12.39 11.51
CA PHE A 356 42.11 -12.50 10.05
C PHE A 356 40.83 -13.19 9.63
N SER A 357 40.07 -12.56 8.75
CA SER A 357 38.77 -13.02 8.26
C SER A 357 38.73 -13.21 6.72
N GLY A 358 39.91 -13.40 6.09
CA GLY A 358 39.95 -13.49 4.63
C GLY A 358 39.47 -12.23 3.90
N PHE A 359 39.69 -11.05 4.47
CA PHE A 359 39.24 -9.73 3.99
C PHE A 359 37.70 -9.52 4.00
N SER A 360 36.90 -10.49 4.48
CA SER A 360 35.43 -10.35 4.48
C SER A 360 34.99 -9.08 5.21
N ASN A 361 35.48 -8.83 6.41
CA ASN A 361 35.11 -7.63 7.19
C ASN A 361 35.43 -6.32 6.44
N HIS A 362 36.52 -6.29 5.62
CA HIS A 362 36.83 -5.11 4.81
C HIS A 362 35.75 -4.84 3.78
N TYR A 363 35.36 -5.88 3.05
CA TYR A 363 34.32 -5.77 2.02
C TYR A 363 32.94 -5.55 2.63
N ASP A 364 32.64 -6.09 3.82
CA ASP A 364 31.40 -5.86 4.54
C ASP A 364 31.22 -4.38 4.93
N VAL A 365 32.30 -3.74 5.42
CA VAL A 365 32.28 -2.29 5.71
C VAL A 365 32.20 -1.46 4.43
N ALA A 366 32.92 -1.84 3.37
CA ALA A 366 32.83 -1.17 2.09
C ALA A 366 31.40 -1.28 1.52
N ALA A 367 30.82 -2.48 1.53
CA ALA A 367 29.44 -2.70 1.07
C ALA A 367 28.42 -1.88 1.88
N ALA A 368 28.56 -1.81 3.21
CA ALA A 368 27.68 -1.01 4.05
C ALA A 368 27.76 0.50 3.74
N ASN A 369 28.98 1.00 3.44
CA ASN A 369 29.16 2.40 3.02
C ASN A 369 28.47 2.68 1.68
N GLU A 370 28.62 1.79 0.68
CA GLU A 370 27.94 1.95 -0.63
C GLU A 370 26.41 1.85 -0.49
N GLN A 371 25.88 0.98 0.38
CA GLN A 371 24.46 0.91 0.69
C GLN A 371 23.94 2.20 1.32
N TYR A 372 24.73 2.85 2.19
CA TYR A 372 24.37 4.15 2.76
C TYR A 372 24.34 5.23 1.68
N GLN A 373 25.33 5.31 0.79
CA GLN A 373 25.32 6.26 -0.32
C GLN A 373 24.13 6.03 -1.26
N ALA A 374 23.79 4.78 -1.54
CA ALA A 374 22.61 4.42 -2.32
C ALA A 374 21.31 4.87 -1.64
N ALA A 375 21.20 4.75 -0.31
CA ALA A 375 20.05 5.22 0.47
C ALA A 375 19.95 6.77 0.48
N GLN A 376 21.08 7.47 0.52
CA GLN A 376 21.12 8.93 0.37
C GLN A 376 20.65 9.37 -1.03
N ALA A 377 21.14 8.72 -2.08
CA ALA A 377 20.70 9.00 -3.45
C ALA A 377 19.19 8.73 -3.62
N ARG A 378 18.66 7.68 -3.00
CA ARG A 378 17.21 7.40 -3.00
C ARG A 378 16.43 8.49 -2.27
N THR A 379 16.95 9.02 -1.16
CA THR A 379 16.32 10.13 -0.44
C THR A 379 16.26 11.38 -1.31
N GLU A 380 17.33 11.69 -2.04
CA GLU A 380 17.36 12.82 -2.96
C GLU A 380 16.40 12.62 -4.13
N LEU A 381 16.34 11.41 -4.71
CA LEU A 381 15.34 11.07 -5.74
C LEU A 381 13.91 11.30 -5.25
N THR A 382 13.60 10.84 -4.03
CA THR A 382 12.28 11.05 -3.42
C THR A 382 11.99 12.55 -3.24
N ARG A 383 12.98 13.33 -2.82
CA ARG A 383 12.86 14.80 -2.69
C ARG A 383 12.53 15.44 -4.04
N GLN A 384 13.22 15.06 -5.11
CA GLN A 384 12.96 15.59 -6.46
C GLN A 384 11.57 15.21 -6.98
N GLN A 385 11.13 13.98 -6.72
CA GLN A 385 9.78 13.53 -7.07
C GLN A 385 8.69 14.34 -6.35
N ILE A 386 8.87 14.62 -5.07
CA ILE A 386 7.96 15.45 -4.28
C ILE A 386 7.91 16.88 -4.84
N ILE A 387 9.04 17.48 -5.15
CA ILE A 387 9.10 18.82 -5.78
C ILE A 387 8.32 18.83 -7.10
N GLN A 388 8.52 17.82 -7.94
CA GLN A 388 7.82 17.69 -9.21
C GLN A 388 6.30 17.50 -9.02
N GLN A 389 5.87 16.69 -8.05
CA GLN A 389 4.46 16.48 -7.73
C GLN A 389 3.78 17.78 -7.30
N VAL A 390 4.38 18.51 -6.36
CA VAL A 390 3.85 19.82 -5.90
C VAL A 390 3.77 20.81 -7.06
N PHE A 391 4.83 20.91 -7.87
CA PHE A 391 4.85 21.78 -9.04
C PHE A 391 3.72 21.45 -10.02
N THR A 392 3.55 20.17 -10.34
CA THR A 392 2.50 19.71 -11.26
C THR A 392 1.10 19.97 -10.67
N ALA A 393 0.88 19.65 -9.39
CA ALA A 393 -0.40 19.86 -8.73
C ALA A 393 -0.77 21.36 -8.65
N TYR A 394 0.21 22.23 -8.38
CA TYR A 394 0.01 23.69 -8.34
C TYR A 394 -0.49 24.23 -9.68
N TYR A 395 0.20 23.92 -10.78
CA TYR A 395 -0.21 24.41 -12.10
C TYR A 395 -1.48 23.73 -12.61
N SER A 396 -1.74 22.48 -12.23
CA SER A 396 -3.00 21.81 -12.51
C SER A 396 -4.17 22.51 -11.81
N LEU A 397 -4.03 22.88 -10.53
CA LEU A 397 -5.06 23.61 -9.80
C LEU A 397 -5.27 25.03 -10.38
N ARG A 398 -4.20 25.72 -10.74
CA ARG A 398 -4.30 27.02 -11.40
C ARG A 398 -5.08 26.92 -12.71
N THR A 399 -4.74 25.96 -13.57
CA THR A 399 -5.48 25.70 -14.81
C THR A 399 -6.93 25.33 -14.56
N ALA A 400 -7.20 24.49 -13.58
CA ALA A 400 -8.57 24.10 -13.21
C ALA A 400 -9.38 25.33 -12.72
N THR A 401 -8.75 26.26 -11.98
CA THR A 401 -9.35 27.51 -11.53
C THR A 401 -9.76 28.40 -12.72
N ASP A 402 -8.90 28.56 -13.71
CA ASP A 402 -9.22 29.35 -14.92
C ASP A 402 -10.31 28.67 -15.75
N ARG A 403 -10.31 27.34 -15.85
CA ARG A 403 -11.36 26.55 -16.54
C ARG A 403 -12.73 26.74 -15.90
N VAL A 404 -12.83 26.77 -14.58
CA VAL A 404 -14.13 27.04 -13.88
C VAL A 404 -14.65 28.41 -14.26
N ARG A 405 -13.81 29.43 -14.31
CA ARG A 405 -14.23 30.78 -14.72
C ARG A 405 -14.77 30.79 -16.14
N THR A 406 -13.99 30.26 -17.09
CA THR A 406 -14.36 30.26 -18.51
C THR A 406 -15.59 29.39 -18.79
N SER A 407 -15.73 28.24 -18.11
CA SER A 407 -16.91 27.37 -18.27
C SER A 407 -18.20 28.02 -17.77
N ARG A 408 -18.14 28.84 -16.70
CA ARG A 408 -19.29 29.64 -16.23
C ARG A 408 -19.73 30.70 -17.26
N GLU A 409 -18.79 31.40 -17.86
CA GLU A 409 -19.05 32.38 -18.93
C GLU A 409 -19.66 31.68 -20.15
N LEU A 410 -19.12 30.51 -20.53
CA LEU A 410 -19.64 29.67 -21.60
C LEU A 410 -21.10 29.24 -21.30
N LEU A 411 -21.36 28.73 -20.08
CA LEU A 411 -22.70 28.31 -19.67
C LEU A 411 -23.70 29.47 -19.70
N ALA A 412 -23.31 30.64 -19.17
CA ALA A 412 -24.19 31.81 -19.18
C ALA A 412 -24.56 32.24 -20.61
N SER A 413 -23.58 32.29 -21.52
CA SER A 413 -23.83 32.61 -22.93
C SER A 413 -24.67 31.55 -23.65
N ALA A 414 -24.46 30.26 -23.36
CA ALA A 414 -25.23 29.18 -23.96
C ALA A 414 -26.69 29.15 -23.50
N ILE A 415 -26.95 29.49 -22.21
CA ILE A 415 -28.34 29.65 -21.69
C ILE A 415 -29.06 30.76 -22.46
N GLN A 416 -28.45 31.93 -22.59
CA GLN A 416 -29.06 33.06 -23.30
C GLN A 416 -29.28 32.72 -24.78
N SER A 417 -28.34 32.07 -25.43
CA SER A 417 -28.45 31.65 -26.84
C SER A 417 -29.61 30.69 -27.04
N GLU A 418 -29.79 29.72 -26.16
CA GLU A 418 -30.91 28.76 -26.22
C GLU A 418 -32.25 29.45 -26.00
N GLU A 419 -32.34 30.34 -25.00
CA GLU A 419 -33.57 31.11 -24.74
C GLU A 419 -34.00 31.93 -25.96
N VAL A 420 -33.05 32.61 -26.60
CA VAL A 420 -33.32 33.39 -27.84
C VAL A 420 -33.74 32.46 -28.99
N ALA A 421 -33.03 31.37 -29.22
CA ALA A 421 -33.36 30.43 -30.29
C ALA A 421 -34.75 29.81 -30.08
N ARG A 422 -35.07 29.42 -28.85
CA ARG A 422 -36.36 28.86 -28.48
C ARG A 422 -37.51 29.91 -28.67
N GLY A 423 -37.29 31.14 -28.22
CA GLY A 423 -38.25 32.23 -28.44
C GLY A 423 -38.50 32.48 -29.93
N ARG A 424 -37.46 32.60 -30.74
CA ARG A 424 -37.56 32.78 -32.20
C ARG A 424 -38.28 31.62 -32.87
N TYR A 425 -37.98 30.38 -32.47
CA TYR A 425 -38.67 29.20 -33.00
C TYR A 425 -40.15 29.24 -32.61
N LYS A 426 -40.46 29.54 -31.36
CA LYS A 426 -41.87 29.64 -30.90
C LYS A 426 -42.69 30.69 -31.68
N GLU A 427 -42.13 31.84 -31.96
CA GLU A 427 -42.76 32.92 -32.73
C GLU A 427 -42.75 32.69 -34.25
N GLY A 428 -42.12 31.58 -34.74
CA GLY A 428 -42.09 31.23 -36.15
C GLY A 428 -41.06 31.98 -36.99
N VAL A 429 -40.18 32.75 -36.39
CA VAL A 429 -39.12 33.53 -37.05
C VAL A 429 -37.71 32.88 -36.96
N GLY A 430 -37.63 31.68 -36.40
CA GLY A 430 -36.41 30.86 -36.31
C GLY A 430 -36.60 29.43 -36.85
N SER A 431 -35.52 28.79 -37.24
CA SER A 431 -35.55 27.38 -37.71
C SER A 431 -35.42 26.40 -36.55
N ILE A 432 -35.91 25.15 -36.74
CA ILE A 432 -35.67 24.06 -35.77
C ILE A 432 -34.18 23.76 -35.64
N VAL A 433 -33.41 23.92 -36.72
CA VAL A 433 -31.95 23.65 -36.72
C VAL A 433 -31.23 24.63 -35.79
N ASP A 434 -31.60 25.93 -35.83
CA ASP A 434 -31.00 26.93 -34.90
C ASP A 434 -31.30 26.58 -33.45
N LEU A 435 -32.52 26.14 -33.13
CA LEU A 435 -32.90 25.68 -31.78
C LEU A 435 -32.10 24.46 -31.35
N LEU A 436 -32.01 23.41 -32.21
CA LEU A 436 -31.27 22.18 -31.87
C LEU A 436 -29.76 22.43 -31.71
N VAL A 437 -29.17 23.33 -32.50
CA VAL A 437 -27.78 23.73 -32.36
C VAL A 437 -27.57 24.45 -31.01
N ALA A 438 -28.45 25.39 -30.66
CA ALA A 438 -28.38 26.09 -29.37
C ALA A 438 -28.57 25.14 -28.17
N GLN A 439 -29.48 24.16 -28.26
CA GLN A 439 -29.70 23.15 -27.24
C GLN A 439 -28.49 22.23 -27.08
N SER A 440 -27.85 21.83 -28.18
CA SER A 440 -26.61 21.05 -28.15
C SER A 440 -25.44 21.83 -27.50
N ALA A 441 -25.32 23.13 -27.85
CA ALA A 441 -24.33 24.00 -27.22
C ALA A 441 -24.56 24.16 -25.71
N LEU A 442 -25.81 24.32 -25.28
CA LEU A 442 -26.19 24.40 -23.87
C LEU A 442 -25.89 23.08 -23.13
N ALA A 443 -26.22 21.92 -23.73
CA ALA A 443 -25.92 20.61 -23.13
C ALA A 443 -24.42 20.43 -22.92
N ASN A 444 -23.59 20.79 -23.91
CA ASN A 444 -22.14 20.75 -23.82
C ASN A 444 -21.60 21.72 -22.76
N ALA A 445 -22.12 22.94 -22.69
CA ALA A 445 -21.72 23.94 -21.71
C ALA A 445 -22.03 23.51 -20.27
N ARG A 446 -23.22 22.93 -20.03
CA ARG A 446 -23.61 22.35 -18.74
C ARG A 446 -22.65 21.24 -18.31
N SER A 447 -22.35 20.32 -19.22
CA SER A 447 -21.42 19.21 -18.96
C SER A 447 -20.02 19.73 -18.60
N GLN A 448 -19.52 20.75 -19.34
CA GLN A 448 -18.20 21.35 -19.10
C GLN A 448 -18.16 22.15 -17.78
N ASP A 449 -19.21 22.87 -17.40
CA ASP A 449 -19.26 23.58 -16.13
C ASP A 449 -19.23 22.59 -14.94
N VAL A 450 -20.04 21.53 -14.99
CA VAL A 450 -20.04 20.48 -13.98
C VAL A 450 -18.64 19.84 -13.88
N ASP A 451 -18.06 19.41 -14.99
CA ASP A 451 -16.77 18.75 -15.03
C ASP A 451 -15.64 19.67 -14.50
N SER A 452 -15.61 20.93 -14.91
CA SER A 452 -14.59 21.88 -14.45
C SER A 452 -14.61 22.13 -12.94
N ARG A 453 -15.79 22.21 -12.33
CA ARG A 453 -15.96 22.40 -10.88
C ARG A 453 -15.46 21.18 -10.08
N TRP A 454 -15.76 19.97 -10.54
CA TRP A 454 -15.29 18.75 -9.87
C TRP A 454 -13.82 18.50 -10.08
N GLN A 455 -13.28 18.78 -11.28
CA GLN A 455 -11.83 18.74 -11.54
C GLN A 455 -11.06 19.74 -10.67
N TRP A 456 -11.60 20.93 -10.45
CA TRP A 456 -11.00 21.90 -9.53
C TRP A 456 -10.92 21.35 -8.09
N ARG A 457 -11.98 20.72 -7.60
CA ARG A 457 -11.94 20.07 -6.27
C ARG A 457 -10.93 18.92 -6.19
N GLY A 458 -10.87 18.10 -7.22
CA GLY A 458 -9.86 17.05 -7.31
C GLY A 458 -8.44 17.58 -7.33
N ALA A 459 -8.20 18.66 -8.09
CA ALA A 459 -6.89 19.32 -8.13
C ALA A 459 -6.51 19.97 -6.79
N LEU A 460 -7.49 20.50 -6.05
CA LEU A 460 -7.28 21.04 -4.71
C LEU A 460 -6.90 19.94 -3.71
N ALA A 461 -7.62 18.82 -3.70
CA ALA A 461 -7.30 17.67 -2.86
C ALA A 461 -5.92 17.07 -3.21
N GLN A 462 -5.60 16.97 -4.50
CA GLN A 462 -4.29 16.52 -4.98
C GLN A 462 -3.16 17.44 -4.48
N LEU A 463 -3.33 18.75 -4.57
CA LEU A 463 -2.32 19.68 -4.07
C LEU A 463 -2.17 19.58 -2.55
N ALA A 464 -3.28 19.47 -1.79
CA ALA A 464 -3.23 19.29 -0.35
C ALA A 464 -2.48 18.00 0.05
N HIS A 465 -2.69 16.92 -0.69
CA HIS A 465 -1.94 15.68 -0.55
C HIS A 465 -0.45 15.88 -0.86
N ASP A 466 -0.13 16.48 -2.01
CA ASP A 466 1.25 16.61 -2.48
C ASP A 466 2.08 17.58 -1.62
N VAL A 467 1.42 18.53 -0.98
CA VAL A 467 2.01 19.39 0.06
C VAL A 467 2.12 18.66 1.41
N GLY A 468 1.40 17.53 1.62
CA GLY A 468 1.43 16.75 2.85
C GLY A 468 0.55 17.31 3.97
N VAL A 469 -0.49 18.09 3.63
CA VAL A 469 -1.43 18.71 4.60
C VAL A 469 -2.81 18.06 4.58
N LEU A 470 -3.05 17.08 3.71
CA LEU A 470 -4.31 16.37 3.61
C LEU A 470 -4.59 15.64 4.93
N ASN A 471 -5.74 15.92 5.55
CA ASN A 471 -6.14 15.32 6.81
C ASN A 471 -7.45 14.52 6.70
N ALA A 472 -7.71 13.65 7.69
CA ALA A 472 -8.88 12.77 7.72
C ALA A 472 -10.24 13.50 7.80
N ARG A 473 -10.27 14.81 7.98
CA ARG A 473 -11.51 15.61 8.02
C ARG A 473 -11.93 16.11 6.64
N GLY A 474 -11.11 15.88 5.59
CA GLY A 474 -11.36 16.40 4.25
C GLY A 474 -11.35 17.93 4.20
N ASP A 475 -10.75 18.58 5.19
CA ASP A 475 -10.64 20.03 5.23
C ASP A 475 -9.41 20.43 4.41
N THR A 476 -9.66 20.95 3.21
CA THR A 476 -8.66 21.47 2.29
C THR A 476 -8.34 22.95 2.55
N SER A 477 -8.78 23.50 3.70
CA SER A 477 -8.40 24.85 4.09
C SER A 477 -6.92 24.89 4.41
N PHE A 478 -6.16 25.62 3.59
CA PHE A 478 -4.79 26.03 3.92
C PHE A 478 -4.89 27.08 5.05
N GLY A 479 -5.15 26.61 6.28
CA GLY A 479 -5.11 27.45 7.48
C GLY A 479 -3.69 27.89 7.78
N PRO A 480 -3.47 28.94 8.62
CA PRO A 480 -2.13 29.35 8.99
C PRO A 480 -1.38 28.16 9.60
N PHE A 481 -0.27 27.81 8.99
CA PHE A 481 0.57 26.68 9.39
C PHE A 481 1.03 26.82 10.82
N THR A 482 0.52 25.98 11.70
CA THR A 482 1.15 25.74 13.00
C THR A 482 2.28 24.73 12.75
N PRO A 483 3.56 25.09 12.91
CA PRO A 483 4.65 24.14 12.74
C PRO A 483 4.47 22.98 13.72
N ALA A 484 4.67 21.75 13.25
CA ALA A 484 4.69 20.58 14.10
C ALA A 484 5.71 20.77 15.25
N PRO A 485 5.42 20.30 16.47
CA PRO A 485 6.34 20.43 17.59
C PRO A 485 7.69 19.81 17.22
N ASP A 486 8.75 20.59 17.44
CA ASP A 486 10.14 20.22 17.19
C ASP A 486 10.52 19.00 18.06
N ILE A 487 10.49 17.81 17.46
CA ILE A 487 10.92 16.56 18.12
C ILE A 487 12.44 16.50 18.03
N ARG A 488 13.14 17.38 18.76
CA ARG A 488 14.55 17.17 19.04
C ARG A 488 14.67 16.11 20.14
N PRO A 489 15.49 15.08 19.96
CA PRO A 489 15.80 14.16 21.05
C PRO A 489 16.49 14.95 22.15
N LYS A 490 15.95 14.92 23.38
CA LYS A 490 16.68 15.37 24.55
C LYS A 490 17.96 14.52 24.66
N GLN A 491 19.09 15.21 24.72
CA GLN A 491 20.43 14.65 24.92
C GLN A 491 20.52 13.86 26.21
#